data_5587d8ac18ec54fb2e6efaddf763d4f4
#
_entry.id   5587d8ac18ec54fb2e6efaddf763d4f4
#
_cell.length_a   1.000
_cell.length_b   1.000
_cell.length_c   1.000
_cell.angle_alpha   90.00
_cell.angle_beta   90.00
_cell.angle_gamma   90.00
#
_symmetry.space_group_name_H-M   'P 1'
#
loop_
_entity.id
_entity.type
_entity.pdbx_description
1 polymer ?
#
loop_
_entity_poly.entity_id
_entity_poly.type
_entity_poly.pdbx_seq_one_letter_code
_entity_poly.pdbx_strand_id
1 'polypeptide(L)'
;MPPSTTGRVIAAGTGLALSALVDAPVKKWMPRYRTPSYAAGLMVAAAVYPVARQGQARLGSTIDVSIPTREWSAVAATFAVLFGALVLTSSSARRLVAASWAIHPIFDLLHERGPDSRLPDWYPAICAGYDLGVAGLLAVEPRNIV
;
A
#
# COMPACT_ATOMS: atom_id res chain seq x y z
N MET A 1 7.35 -14.82 18.80
CA MET A 1 8.70 -14.93 18.20
C MET A 1 8.69 -14.16 16.90
N PRO A 2 9.64 -13.25 16.65
CA PRO A 2 9.73 -12.58 15.35
C PRO A 2 9.92 -13.63 14.23
N PRO A 3 9.34 -13.40 13.04
CA PRO A 3 9.49 -14.32 11.93
C PRO A 3 10.97 -14.46 11.54
N SER A 4 11.38 -15.67 11.19
CA SER A 4 12.72 -15.93 10.66
C SER A 4 12.95 -15.12 9.36
N THR A 5 14.20 -14.87 9.01
CA THR A 5 14.54 -14.22 7.72
C THR A 5 13.88 -14.95 6.54
N THR A 6 13.90 -16.27 6.55
CA THR A 6 13.24 -17.11 5.55
C THR A 6 11.73 -16.85 5.50
N GLY A 7 11.06 -16.76 6.66
CA GLY A 7 9.63 -16.44 6.71
C GLY A 7 9.29 -15.07 6.10
N ARG A 8 10.11 -14.06 6.34
CA ARG A 8 9.94 -12.73 5.74
C ARG A 8 10.14 -12.73 4.22
N VAL A 9 11.13 -13.47 3.73
CA VAL A 9 11.38 -13.61 2.28
C VAL A 9 10.20 -14.30 1.60
N ILE A 10 9.68 -15.38 2.19
CA ILE A 10 8.50 -16.09 1.67
C ILE A 10 7.29 -15.13 1.67
N ALA A 11 7.06 -14.41 2.75
CA ALA A 11 5.95 -13.46 2.84
C ALA A 11 6.06 -12.36 1.77
N ALA A 12 7.23 -11.76 1.58
CA ALA A 12 7.46 -10.75 0.54
C ALA A 12 7.27 -11.33 -0.89
N GLY A 13 7.79 -12.54 -1.15
CA GLY A 13 7.57 -13.25 -2.41
C GLY A 13 6.09 -13.53 -2.68
N THR A 14 5.33 -13.89 -1.65
CA THR A 14 3.87 -14.06 -1.74
C THR A 14 3.18 -12.75 -2.10
N GLY A 15 3.55 -11.65 -1.45
CA GLY A 15 3.01 -10.33 -1.77
C GLY A 15 3.28 -9.92 -3.23
N LEU A 16 4.50 -10.15 -3.70
CA LEU A 16 4.87 -9.90 -5.09
C LEU A 16 4.04 -10.74 -6.07
N ALA A 17 3.84 -12.02 -5.80
CA ALA A 17 3.00 -12.89 -6.62
C ALA A 17 1.53 -12.42 -6.63
N LEU A 18 1.01 -12.02 -5.47
CA LEU A 18 -0.35 -11.47 -5.35
C LEU A 18 -0.53 -10.19 -6.18
N SER A 19 0.47 -9.30 -6.24
CA SER A 19 0.38 -8.10 -7.08
C SER A 19 0.19 -8.44 -8.56
N ALA A 20 0.90 -9.44 -9.06
CA ALA A 20 0.74 -9.90 -10.45
C ALA A 20 -0.62 -10.57 -10.70
N LEU A 21 -1.11 -11.37 -9.73
CA LEU A 21 -2.43 -12.01 -9.81
C LEU A 21 -3.57 -10.98 -9.80
N VAL A 22 -3.45 -9.91 -9.03
CA VAL A 22 -4.44 -8.81 -9.01
C VAL A 22 -4.33 -7.96 -10.29
N ASP A 23 -3.13 -7.70 -10.77
CA ASP A 23 -2.92 -6.85 -11.95
C ASP A 23 -3.48 -7.48 -13.24
N ALA A 24 -3.33 -8.78 -13.41
CA ALA A 24 -3.75 -9.47 -14.64
C ALA A 24 -5.24 -9.22 -14.99
N PRO A 25 -6.22 -9.43 -14.09
CA PRO A 25 -7.62 -9.12 -14.37
C PRO A 25 -7.89 -7.63 -14.51
N VAL A 26 -7.27 -6.77 -13.69
CA VAL A 26 -7.44 -5.32 -13.78
C VAL A 26 -6.99 -4.81 -15.16
N LYS A 27 -5.82 -5.24 -15.60
CA LYS A 27 -5.29 -4.90 -16.93
C LYS A 27 -6.17 -5.41 -18.06
N LYS A 28 -6.74 -6.60 -17.92
CA LYS A 28 -7.60 -7.22 -18.94
C LYS A 28 -8.98 -6.59 -19.05
N TRP A 29 -9.63 -6.35 -17.92
CA TRP A 29 -11.06 -5.95 -17.91
C TRP A 29 -11.29 -4.48 -17.63
N MET A 30 -10.31 -3.79 -17.01
CA MET A 30 -10.43 -2.38 -16.61
C MET A 30 -9.20 -1.55 -16.99
N PRO A 31 -8.66 -1.64 -18.24
CA PRO A 31 -7.39 -1.03 -18.59
C PRO A 31 -7.37 0.49 -18.39
N ARG A 32 -8.47 1.20 -18.71
CA ARG A 32 -8.58 2.65 -18.52
C ARG A 32 -8.64 3.07 -17.05
N TYR A 33 -9.09 2.20 -16.17
CA TYR A 33 -9.23 2.46 -14.74
C TYR A 33 -8.08 1.87 -13.91
N ARG A 34 -7.10 1.23 -14.55
CA ARG A 34 -6.01 0.54 -13.86
C ARG A 34 -5.28 1.46 -12.89
N THR A 35 -4.82 2.61 -13.34
CA THR A 35 -4.10 3.58 -12.50
C THR A 35 -4.98 4.14 -11.37
N PRO A 36 -6.20 4.64 -11.61
CA PRO A 36 -7.10 5.05 -10.53
C PRO A 36 -7.45 3.92 -9.55
N SER A 37 -7.60 2.68 -10.01
CA SER A 37 -7.86 1.54 -9.13
C SER A 37 -6.71 1.28 -8.17
N TYR A 38 -5.46 1.38 -8.65
CA TYR A 38 -4.30 1.26 -7.78
C TYR A 38 -4.13 2.46 -6.83
N ALA A 39 -4.50 3.66 -7.26
CA ALA A 39 -4.53 4.81 -6.35
C ALA A 39 -5.58 4.64 -5.24
N ALA A 40 -6.76 4.11 -5.57
CA ALA A 40 -7.78 3.75 -4.59
C ALA A 40 -7.31 2.61 -3.66
N GLY A 41 -6.64 1.60 -4.20
CA GLY A 41 -6.03 0.52 -3.43
C GLY A 41 -5.02 1.01 -2.40
N LEU A 42 -4.20 2.00 -2.76
CA LEU A 42 -3.23 2.62 -1.83
C LEU A 42 -3.95 3.33 -0.66
N MET A 43 -5.08 3.98 -0.94
CA MET A 43 -5.90 4.59 0.11
C MET A 43 -6.47 3.52 1.07
N VAL A 44 -6.92 2.39 0.54
CA VAL A 44 -7.39 1.26 1.35
C VAL A 44 -6.23 0.70 2.19
N ALA A 45 -5.04 0.52 1.62
CA ALA A 45 -3.86 0.05 2.34
C ALA A 45 -3.50 1.00 3.50
N ALA A 46 -3.46 2.32 3.26
CA ALA A 46 -3.21 3.31 4.31
C ALA A 46 -4.29 3.31 5.41
N ALA A 47 -5.55 3.00 5.07
CA ALA A 47 -6.65 2.97 6.03
C ALA A 47 -6.63 1.74 6.96
N VAL A 48 -5.86 0.70 6.66
CA VAL A 48 -5.76 -0.52 7.50
C VAL A 48 -5.30 -0.18 8.91
N TYR A 49 -4.30 0.69 9.05
CA TYR A 49 -3.73 1.05 10.35
C TYR A 49 -4.72 1.76 11.28
N PRO A 50 -5.34 2.89 10.88
CA PRO A 50 -6.30 3.56 11.76
C PRO A 50 -7.53 2.70 12.04
N VAL A 51 -7.97 1.85 11.10
CA VAL A 51 -9.11 0.95 11.32
C VAL A 51 -8.77 -0.15 12.33
N ALA A 52 -7.59 -0.79 12.21
CA ALA A 52 -7.13 -1.80 13.15
C ALA A 52 -7.00 -1.20 14.57
N ARG A 53 -6.48 0.02 14.67
CA ARG A 53 -6.30 0.72 15.95
C ARG A 53 -7.63 1.14 16.58
N GLN A 54 -8.60 1.62 15.80
CA GLN A 54 -9.94 1.94 16.30
C GLN A 54 -10.67 0.71 16.87
N GLY A 55 -10.51 -0.43 16.25
CA GLY A 55 -11.06 -1.68 16.75
C GLY A 55 -10.57 -1.99 18.18
N GLN A 56 -9.34 -1.65 18.50
CA GLN A 56 -8.75 -1.88 19.82
C GLN A 56 -9.07 -0.79 20.86
N ALA A 57 -9.22 0.47 20.45
CA ALA A 57 -9.68 1.52 21.35
C ALA A 57 -11.04 1.19 21.95
N ARG A 58 -11.92 0.53 21.20
CA ARG A 58 -13.20 0.02 21.67
C ARG A 58 -13.08 -1.09 22.73
N LEU A 59 -11.91 -1.73 22.82
CA LEU A 59 -11.61 -2.76 23.83
C LEU A 59 -10.92 -2.19 25.07
N GLY A 60 -10.88 -0.86 25.23
CA GLY A 60 -10.42 -0.18 26.47
C GLY A 60 -8.90 0.06 26.54
N SER A 61 -8.15 -0.09 25.43
CA SER A 61 -6.73 0.28 25.43
C SER A 61 -6.55 1.79 25.29
N THR A 62 -5.63 2.37 26.09
CA THR A 62 -5.20 3.76 25.92
C THR A 62 -4.31 3.88 24.70
N ILE A 63 -4.64 4.80 23.78
CA ILE A 63 -3.87 5.04 22.55
C ILE A 63 -3.16 6.39 22.68
N ASP A 64 -1.87 6.40 22.34
CA ASP A 64 -1.13 7.65 22.17
C ASP A 64 -1.74 8.45 21.00
N VAL A 65 -2.23 9.66 21.27
CA VAL A 65 -2.90 10.52 20.30
C VAL A 65 -2.01 10.97 19.14
N SER A 66 -0.69 10.88 19.25
CA SER A 66 0.24 11.22 18.18
C SER A 66 0.21 10.19 17.02
N ILE A 67 -0.08 8.92 17.33
CA ILE A 67 -0.08 7.84 16.34
C ILE A 67 -1.28 7.97 15.38
N PRO A 68 -2.53 8.16 15.85
CA PRO A 68 -3.68 8.39 14.97
C PRO A 68 -3.49 9.56 14.01
N THR A 69 -2.87 10.66 14.47
CA THR A 69 -2.61 11.82 13.62
C THR A 69 -1.72 11.48 12.43
N ARG A 70 -0.65 10.71 12.65
CA ARG A 70 0.26 10.26 11.59
C ARG A 70 -0.44 9.32 10.61
N GLU A 71 -1.24 8.39 11.10
CA GLU A 71 -2.01 7.46 10.28
C GLU A 71 -3.03 8.18 9.40
N TRP A 72 -3.81 9.09 9.97
CA TRP A 72 -4.78 9.87 9.22
C TRP A 72 -4.12 10.83 8.22
N SER A 73 -2.93 11.35 8.52
CA SER A 73 -2.13 12.13 7.55
C SER A 73 -1.70 11.29 6.37
N ALA A 74 -1.31 10.03 6.60
CA ALA A 74 -0.99 9.09 5.51
C ALA A 74 -2.23 8.81 4.64
N VAL A 75 -3.40 8.57 5.24
CA VAL A 75 -4.66 8.42 4.50
C VAL A 75 -4.97 9.67 3.68
N ALA A 76 -4.84 10.87 4.26
CA ALA A 76 -5.06 12.12 3.54
C ALA A 76 -4.09 12.29 2.36
N ALA A 77 -2.82 11.91 2.52
CA ALA A 77 -1.85 11.93 1.42
C ALA A 77 -2.25 10.99 0.27
N THR A 78 -2.80 9.81 0.58
CA THR A 78 -3.28 8.88 -0.46
C THR A 78 -4.52 9.38 -1.18
N PHE A 79 -5.37 10.19 -0.55
CA PHE A 79 -6.43 10.93 -1.24
C PHE A 79 -5.89 11.91 -2.28
N ALA A 80 -4.81 12.62 -1.96
CA ALA A 80 -4.16 13.51 -2.93
C ALA A 80 -3.57 12.72 -4.12
N VAL A 81 -3.04 11.52 -3.87
CA VAL A 81 -2.58 10.61 -4.94
C VAL A 81 -3.74 10.17 -5.83
N LEU A 82 -4.88 9.78 -5.24
CA LEU A 82 -6.08 9.41 -6.00
C LEU A 82 -6.60 10.58 -6.83
N PHE A 83 -6.70 11.76 -6.25
CA PHE A 83 -7.09 12.97 -6.98
C PHE A 83 -6.12 13.26 -8.15
N GLY A 84 -4.81 13.19 -7.90
CA GLY A 84 -3.79 13.33 -8.93
C GLY A 84 -3.93 12.28 -10.04
N ALA A 85 -4.27 11.04 -9.69
CA ALA A 85 -4.50 9.98 -10.66
C ALA A 85 -5.71 10.21 -11.58
N LEU A 86 -6.67 11.01 -11.13
CA LEU A 86 -7.88 11.36 -11.89
C LEU A 86 -7.71 12.60 -12.78
N VAL A 87 -6.85 13.56 -12.38
CA VAL A 87 -6.73 14.84 -13.07
C VAL A 87 -5.46 15.00 -13.92
N LEU A 88 -4.42 14.23 -13.65
CA LEU A 88 -3.15 14.28 -14.39
C LEU A 88 -3.24 13.50 -15.70
N THR A 89 -2.32 13.77 -16.60
CA THR A 89 -2.13 12.96 -17.80
C THR A 89 -1.82 11.51 -17.40
N SER A 90 -2.24 10.55 -18.22
CA SER A 90 -2.11 9.11 -17.92
C SER A 90 -0.68 8.68 -17.55
N SER A 91 0.34 9.26 -18.19
CA SER A 91 1.75 8.97 -17.89
C SER A 91 2.21 9.57 -16.57
N SER A 92 1.75 10.78 -16.21
CA SER A 92 2.07 11.44 -14.94
C SER A 92 1.32 10.80 -13.78
N ALA A 93 0.04 10.49 -13.96
CA ALA A 93 -0.77 9.76 -13.01
C ALA A 93 -0.13 8.41 -12.65
N ARG A 94 0.26 7.65 -13.68
CA ARG A 94 0.91 6.35 -13.49
C ARG A 94 2.23 6.45 -12.71
N ARG A 95 3.08 7.42 -13.04
CA ARG A 95 4.34 7.66 -12.30
C ARG A 95 4.09 8.05 -10.85
N LEU A 96 3.12 8.93 -10.61
CA LEU A 96 2.72 9.33 -9.27
C LEU A 96 2.28 8.11 -8.44
N VAL A 97 1.37 7.29 -8.99
CA VAL A 97 0.86 6.11 -8.29
C VAL A 97 1.96 5.07 -8.08
N ALA A 98 2.82 4.81 -9.10
CA ALA A 98 3.94 3.89 -8.96
C ALA A 98 4.93 4.34 -7.86
N ALA A 99 5.29 5.61 -7.83
CA ALA A 99 6.17 6.16 -6.80
C ALA A 99 5.55 6.07 -5.40
N SER A 100 4.24 6.32 -5.28
CA SER A 100 3.54 6.22 -4.00
C SER A 100 3.50 4.79 -3.46
N TRP A 101 3.28 3.80 -4.32
CA TRP A 101 3.38 2.39 -3.95
C TRP A 101 4.81 1.98 -3.59
N ALA A 102 5.84 2.53 -4.24
CA ALA A 102 7.24 2.26 -3.91
C ALA A 102 7.65 2.85 -2.55
N ILE A 103 7.03 3.94 -2.11
CA ILE A 103 7.31 4.60 -0.83
C ILE A 103 6.53 3.95 0.32
N HIS A 104 5.34 3.39 0.06
CA HIS A 104 4.47 2.84 1.11
C HIS A 104 5.16 1.80 2.01
N PRO A 105 5.98 0.86 1.53
CA PRO A 105 6.72 -0.07 2.37
C PRO A 105 7.64 0.60 3.40
N ILE A 106 8.17 1.77 3.07
CA ILE A 106 9.01 2.54 4.00
C ILE A 106 8.16 3.04 5.17
N PHE A 107 6.94 3.52 4.88
CA PHE A 107 5.99 3.91 5.91
C PHE A 107 5.66 2.73 6.82
N ASP A 108 5.32 1.57 6.25
CA ASP A 108 5.00 0.36 7.00
C ASP A 108 6.15 -0.07 7.93
N LEU A 109 7.36 -0.12 7.39
CA LEU A 109 8.55 -0.51 8.14
C LEU A 109 8.90 0.47 9.28
N LEU A 110 8.60 1.76 9.11
CA LEU A 110 8.86 2.76 10.14
C LEU A 110 7.74 2.83 11.18
N HIS A 111 6.52 2.55 10.76
CA HIS A 111 5.33 2.67 11.60
C HIS A 111 5.10 1.44 12.49
N GLU A 112 5.33 0.24 11.97
CA GLU A 112 5.09 -1.03 12.65
C GLU A 112 6.29 -1.54 13.45
N ARG A 113 7.02 -0.63 14.10
CA ARG A 113 8.12 -1.01 14.99
C ARG A 113 7.70 -0.91 16.45
N GLY A 114 7.73 -2.05 17.14
CA GLY A 114 7.62 -2.08 18.59
C GLY A 114 6.45 -2.89 19.13
N PRO A 115 6.27 -2.87 20.47
CA PRO A 115 5.25 -3.68 21.15
C PRO A 115 3.81 -3.24 20.86
N ASP A 116 3.63 -2.05 20.29
CA ASP A 116 2.32 -1.49 19.93
C ASP A 116 1.85 -1.87 18.53
N SER A 117 2.64 -2.65 17.80
CA SER A 117 2.20 -3.23 16.52
C SER A 117 0.96 -4.10 16.74
N ARG A 118 -0.05 -3.87 15.94
CA ARG A 118 -1.36 -4.54 16.01
C ARG A 118 -1.59 -5.52 14.88
N LEU A 119 -0.63 -5.58 13.97
CA LEU A 119 -0.66 -6.47 12.83
C LEU A 119 0.28 -7.67 13.05
N PRO A 120 -0.01 -8.81 12.44
CA PRO A 120 0.89 -9.96 12.53
C PRO A 120 2.29 -9.65 12.00
N ASP A 121 3.32 -10.23 12.59
CA ASP A 121 4.73 -9.99 12.22
C ASP A 121 5.09 -10.26 10.75
N TRP A 122 4.30 -11.05 10.04
CA TRP A 122 4.47 -11.34 8.62
C TRP A 122 3.82 -10.28 7.72
N TYR A 123 2.87 -9.50 8.24
CA TYR A 123 2.06 -8.58 7.47
C TYR A 123 2.89 -7.50 6.75
N PRO A 124 3.83 -6.78 7.41
CA PRO A 124 4.65 -5.78 6.71
C PRO A 124 5.46 -6.35 5.55
N ALA A 125 5.90 -7.61 5.65
CA ALA A 125 6.67 -8.25 4.58
C ALA A 125 5.80 -8.58 3.36
N ILE A 126 4.58 -9.08 3.56
CA ILE A 126 3.63 -9.30 2.46
C ILE A 126 3.25 -7.98 1.80
N CYS A 127 2.93 -6.95 2.58
CA CYS A 127 2.61 -5.63 2.06
C CYS A 127 3.77 -5.07 1.24
N ALA A 128 4.99 -5.09 1.78
CA ALA A 128 6.17 -4.60 1.05
C ALA A 128 6.37 -5.33 -0.30
N GLY A 129 6.17 -6.64 -0.34
CA GLY A 129 6.24 -7.41 -1.58
C GLY A 129 5.16 -7.02 -2.58
N TYR A 130 3.92 -6.88 -2.12
CA TYR A 130 2.79 -6.44 -2.94
C TYR A 130 3.01 -5.03 -3.50
N ASP A 131 3.39 -4.10 -2.65
CA ASP A 131 3.58 -2.68 -2.97
C ASP A 131 4.68 -2.49 -4.03
N LEU A 132 5.82 -3.15 -3.82
CA LEU A 132 6.93 -3.12 -4.79
C LEU A 132 6.54 -3.79 -6.11
N GLY A 133 5.74 -4.85 -6.05
CA GLY A 133 5.19 -5.50 -7.23
C GLY A 133 4.28 -4.56 -8.03
N VAL A 134 3.32 -3.90 -7.39
CA VAL A 134 2.45 -2.89 -8.03
C VAL A 134 3.27 -1.75 -8.61
N ALA A 135 4.23 -1.20 -7.83
CA ALA A 135 5.11 -0.14 -8.31
C ALA A 135 5.86 -0.54 -9.59
N GLY A 136 6.44 -1.74 -9.60
CA GLY A 136 7.14 -2.29 -10.76
C GLY A 136 6.23 -2.47 -11.98
N LEU A 137 5.05 -3.07 -11.78
CA LEU A 137 4.06 -3.30 -12.85
C LEU A 137 3.56 -1.99 -13.49
N LEU A 138 3.42 -0.91 -12.69
CA LEU A 138 3.06 0.40 -13.21
C LEU A 138 4.25 1.12 -13.88
N ALA A 139 5.47 0.91 -13.40
CA ALA A 139 6.66 1.57 -13.94
C ALA A 139 7.06 1.04 -15.32
N VAL A 140 6.96 -0.29 -15.54
CA VAL A 140 7.42 -0.95 -16.79
C VAL A 140 6.40 -0.91 -17.92
N GLU A 141 5.22 -0.36 -17.74
CA GLU A 141 4.23 -0.28 -18.81
C GLU A 141 4.73 0.60 -19.95
N PRO A 142 4.73 0.10 -21.21
CA PRO A 142 5.25 0.87 -22.34
C PRO A 142 4.48 2.20 -22.49
N ARG A 143 5.21 3.26 -22.82
CA ARG A 143 4.58 4.51 -23.27
C ARG A 143 3.82 4.17 -24.56
N ASN A 144 2.50 4.24 -24.51
CA ASN A 144 1.75 4.26 -25.76
C ASN A 144 2.18 5.53 -26.51
N ILE A 145 3.07 5.35 -27.47
CA ILE A 145 3.39 6.37 -28.47
C ILE A 145 2.18 6.36 -29.40
N VAL A 146 1.23 7.25 -29.14
CA VAL A 146 0.17 7.60 -30.08
C VAL A 146 0.66 8.72 -30.95
#